data_45f62bb140fc248033205bbf35671223
#
_entry.id   45f62bb140fc248033205bbf35671223
#
_cell.length_a   1.000
_cell.length_b   1.000
_cell.length_c   1.000
_cell.angle_alpha   90.00
_cell.angle_beta   90.00
_cell.angle_gamma   90.00
#
_symmetry.space_group_name_H-M   'P 1'
#
loop_
_entity.id
_entity.type
_entity.pdbx_description
1 polymer ?
#
loop_
_entity_poly.entity_id
_entity_poly.type
_entity_poly.pdbx_seq_one_letter_code
_entity_poly.pdbx_strand_id
1 'polypeptide(L)'
;MFEKVKESIANKMRSFLKIYTANGQSFTINELLDFDSNVAVNKIWYRGESYELQQLYKQIADNDFSFWASVPTTGLEIRKIHTGLPKIIVNMLSMVVVDDMQDVEFTSEANKSLWRDIAKENVFDDLVKDAISKALYTSDGAFKISIDTDISQLPIIEFFEADRIQLERKRGRIVEIIFKTAYTIKEHTYYLYEHYGKGYINYELKNREGKQVDIASVDAFAGLKNITWDGNFMLAEYVRFYASDKFEGRGQSIFDAKRDNFDALDEAWSQWMDALRAGRTKTYIPENLIPRNAKTGELTKPNAFDNRFIKLAPATSETDNGKIDTESAPIQHESYLSTYITALDLCLQGIISPSTLGIDVKKLDNAEAQREKEKATLYTRQTIVTEMQRVLPALIQAVFYAYQTLNKMPLEKVECDVTFGEYANPSFESQVETVGKAKTQGIMSIEASVDELYGDSRDDEWKKEEVARLKAEQGIVEVGEPALNTDLPM
;
A
#
# COMPACT_ATOMS: atom_id res chain seq x y z
N MET A 1 10.67 53.62 -12.72
CA MET A 1 12.01 53.01 -12.61
C MET A 1 12.08 51.96 -11.48
N PHE A 2 11.59 52.30 -10.28
CA PHE A 2 11.59 51.35 -9.13
C PHE A 2 10.77 50.09 -9.34
N GLU A 3 9.65 50.13 -10.04
CA GLU A 3 8.83 48.94 -10.32
C GLU A 3 9.54 47.96 -11.26
N LYS A 4 10.18 48.45 -12.31
CA LYS A 4 10.99 47.59 -13.20
C LYS A 4 12.16 46.91 -12.52
N VAL A 5 12.77 47.58 -11.51
CA VAL A 5 13.84 46.96 -10.71
C VAL A 5 13.29 45.90 -9.77
N LYS A 6 12.14 46.16 -9.12
CA LYS A 6 11.44 45.14 -8.29
C LYS A 6 11.03 43.90 -9.11
N GLU A 7 10.51 44.13 -10.30
CA GLU A 7 10.09 43.03 -11.21
C GLU A 7 11.32 42.25 -11.70
N SER A 8 12.44 42.91 -12.00
CA SER A 8 13.69 42.23 -12.38
C SER A 8 14.26 41.38 -11.24
N ILE A 9 14.21 41.88 -9.99
CA ILE A 9 14.66 41.14 -8.80
C ILE A 9 13.72 39.95 -8.53
N ALA A 10 12.39 40.16 -8.63
CA ALA A 10 11.42 39.10 -8.44
C ALA A 10 11.58 37.98 -9.51
N ASN A 11 11.85 38.37 -10.76
CA ASN A 11 12.08 37.40 -11.84
C ASN A 11 13.38 36.61 -11.66
N LYS A 12 14.44 37.23 -11.14
CA LYS A 12 15.69 36.54 -10.79
C LYS A 12 15.48 35.56 -9.61
N MET A 13 14.71 35.97 -8.58
CA MET A 13 14.36 35.07 -7.48
C MET A 13 13.49 33.90 -7.94
N ARG A 14 12.50 34.16 -8.78
CA ARG A 14 11.66 33.10 -9.37
C ARG A 14 12.47 32.10 -10.18
N SER A 15 13.41 32.58 -11.01
CA SER A 15 14.33 31.74 -11.77
C SER A 15 15.24 30.90 -10.88
N PHE A 16 15.75 31.50 -9.78
CA PHE A 16 16.57 30.81 -8.79
C PHE A 16 15.79 29.70 -8.07
N LEU A 17 14.51 29.97 -7.74
CA LEU A 17 13.60 29.02 -7.10
C LEU A 17 12.95 28.05 -8.10
N LYS A 18 13.34 28.10 -9.39
CA LYS A 18 12.73 27.30 -10.46
C LYS A 18 11.20 27.49 -10.56
N ILE A 19 10.67 28.64 -10.16
CA ILE A 19 9.27 29.02 -10.26
C ILE A 19 9.07 29.87 -11.52
N TYR A 20 8.27 29.39 -12.45
CA TYR A 20 7.99 30.09 -13.69
C TYR A 20 6.54 30.56 -13.74
N THR A 21 6.31 31.74 -14.30
CA THR A 21 4.96 32.24 -14.56
C THR A 21 4.56 31.88 -15.99
N ALA A 22 3.51 31.09 -16.15
CA ALA A 22 2.90 30.89 -17.45
C ALA A 22 1.87 32.02 -17.69
N ASN A 23 1.99 32.72 -18.82
CA ASN A 23 1.09 33.81 -19.23
C ASN A 23 0.92 34.93 -18.17
N GLY A 24 1.94 35.20 -17.38
CA GLY A 24 1.96 36.34 -16.45
C GLY A 24 1.15 36.18 -15.16
N GLN A 25 0.34 35.15 -15.00
CA GLN A 25 -0.53 34.96 -13.82
C GLN A 25 -0.50 33.56 -13.21
N SER A 26 0.09 32.56 -13.87
CA SER A 26 0.22 31.19 -13.34
C SER A 26 1.68 30.86 -13.03
N PHE A 27 1.87 30.05 -11.97
CA PHE A 27 3.19 29.52 -11.61
C PHE A 27 3.29 28.09 -12.15
N THR A 28 4.38 27.77 -12.83
CA THR A 28 4.71 26.40 -13.21
C THR A 28 5.83 25.93 -12.30
N ILE A 29 5.59 24.85 -11.58
CA ILE A 29 6.58 24.19 -10.72
C ILE A 29 7.04 22.95 -11.47
N ASN A 30 8.36 22.83 -11.67
CA ASN A 30 8.95 21.62 -12.23
C ASN A 30 9.04 20.55 -11.13
N GLU A 31 8.50 19.39 -11.37
CA GLU A 31 8.65 18.26 -10.46
C GLU A 31 10.14 17.85 -10.38
N LEU A 32 10.59 17.55 -9.16
CA LEU A 32 11.97 17.11 -8.90
C LEU A 32 12.27 15.76 -9.56
N LEU A 33 11.28 14.87 -9.57
CA LEU A 33 11.36 13.53 -10.13
C LEU A 33 10.33 13.37 -11.24
N ASP A 34 10.68 12.69 -12.30
CA ASP A 34 9.69 12.17 -13.25
C ASP A 34 8.88 11.01 -12.64
N PHE A 35 7.86 10.55 -13.34
CA PHE A 35 6.96 9.51 -12.84
C PHE A 35 7.69 8.20 -12.53
N ASP A 36 8.53 7.72 -13.43
CA ASP A 36 9.24 6.44 -13.25
C ASP A 36 10.25 6.52 -12.10
N SER A 37 10.96 7.64 -11.95
CA SER A 37 11.83 7.90 -10.81
C SER A 37 11.05 7.98 -9.50
N ASN A 38 9.86 8.60 -9.50
CA ASN A 38 8.98 8.64 -8.34
C ASN A 38 8.54 7.24 -7.90
N VAL A 39 8.18 6.39 -8.87
CA VAL A 39 7.84 4.98 -8.61
C VAL A 39 9.05 4.21 -8.06
N ALA A 40 10.24 4.42 -8.62
CA ALA A 40 11.46 3.78 -8.14
C ALA A 40 11.77 4.14 -6.67
N VAL A 41 11.60 5.41 -6.29
CA VAL A 41 11.74 5.87 -4.89
C VAL A 41 10.73 5.15 -3.98
N ASN A 42 9.47 5.06 -4.40
CA ASN A 42 8.44 4.37 -3.63
C ASN A 42 8.73 2.87 -3.44
N LYS A 43 9.27 2.22 -4.47
CA LYS A 43 9.72 0.81 -4.39
C LYS A 43 10.83 0.61 -3.37
N ILE A 44 11.76 1.54 -3.26
CA ILE A 44 12.85 1.48 -2.26
C ILE A 44 12.28 1.66 -0.85
N TRP A 45 11.37 2.60 -0.62
CA TRP A 45 10.68 2.75 0.65
C TRP A 45 9.86 1.50 1.04
N TYR A 46 9.19 0.87 0.07
CA TYR A 46 8.44 -0.37 0.32
C TYR A 46 9.34 -1.55 0.66
N ARG A 47 10.50 -1.70 -0.03
CA ARG A 47 11.47 -2.75 0.29
C ARG A 47 12.06 -2.59 1.68
N GLY A 48 12.32 -1.36 2.11
CA GLY A 48 12.73 -1.03 3.46
C GLY A 48 14.19 -1.39 3.81
N GLU A 49 15.05 -1.52 2.81
CA GLU A 49 16.47 -1.81 3.04
C GLU A 49 17.26 -0.52 3.33
N SER A 50 17.81 -0.42 4.55
CA SER A 50 18.52 0.79 4.99
C SER A 50 19.66 1.20 4.07
N TYR A 51 20.39 0.25 3.47
CA TYR A 51 21.49 0.56 2.56
C TYR A 51 20.99 1.11 1.21
N GLU A 52 19.81 0.68 0.73
CA GLU A 52 19.19 1.22 -0.49
C GLU A 52 18.70 2.64 -0.29
N LEU A 53 18.07 2.93 0.86
CA LEU A 53 17.66 4.28 1.23
C LEU A 53 18.86 5.22 1.30
N GLN A 54 19.97 4.81 1.92
CA GLN A 54 21.19 5.61 1.94
C GLN A 54 21.75 5.88 0.54
N GLN A 55 21.73 4.89 -0.36
CA GLN A 55 22.21 5.06 -1.73
C GLN A 55 21.30 5.99 -2.54
N LEU A 56 19.98 5.83 -2.39
CA LEU A 56 18.99 6.66 -3.04
C LEU A 56 19.18 8.13 -2.70
N TYR A 57 19.19 8.46 -1.41
CA TYR A 57 19.24 9.84 -0.95
C TYR A 57 20.60 10.53 -1.23
N LYS A 58 21.69 9.77 -1.39
CA LYS A 58 22.96 10.29 -1.89
C LYS A 58 22.92 10.69 -3.38
N GLN A 59 22.00 10.12 -4.15
CA GLN A 59 21.86 10.41 -5.59
C GLN A 59 20.87 11.55 -5.86
N ILE A 60 19.93 11.80 -4.94
CA ILE A 60 19.00 12.93 -5.04
C ILE A 60 19.73 14.18 -4.53
N ALA A 61 20.37 14.88 -5.44
CA ALA A 61 21.39 15.91 -5.18
C ALA A 61 20.93 17.14 -4.35
N ASP A 62 19.64 17.40 -4.22
CA ASP A 62 19.11 18.59 -3.57
C ASP A 62 18.52 18.33 -2.16
N ASN A 63 18.77 17.17 -1.56
CA ASN A 63 18.10 16.74 -0.33
C ASN A 63 19.05 16.51 0.85
N ASP A 64 19.98 17.45 1.07
CA ASP A 64 20.93 17.40 2.18
C ASP A 64 20.27 17.45 3.57
N PHE A 65 18.99 17.78 3.64
CA PHE A 65 18.23 17.94 4.88
C PHE A 65 17.50 16.67 5.33
N SER A 66 17.42 15.62 4.51
CA SER A 66 16.81 14.36 4.96
C SER A 66 17.76 13.56 5.85
N PHE A 67 17.19 12.82 6.80
CA PHE A 67 17.97 11.94 7.68
C PHE A 67 18.79 10.92 6.87
N TRP A 68 18.19 10.33 5.83
CA TRP A 68 18.87 9.34 5.00
C TRP A 68 20.00 9.93 4.14
N ALA A 69 19.91 11.21 3.74
CA ALA A 69 20.96 11.90 3.00
C ALA A 69 22.12 12.36 3.89
N SER A 70 21.85 12.64 5.17
CA SER A 70 22.84 13.21 6.09
C SER A 70 24.13 12.39 6.15
N VAL A 71 25.28 13.07 6.03
CA VAL A 71 26.59 12.46 6.18
C VAL A 71 27.05 12.68 7.62
N PRO A 72 27.23 11.61 8.41
CA PRO A 72 27.67 11.76 9.79
C PRO A 72 29.10 12.28 9.86
N THR A 73 29.40 13.04 10.93
CA THR A 73 30.78 13.43 11.24
C THR A 73 31.61 12.17 11.55
N THR A 74 32.79 12.09 10.98
CA THR A 74 33.69 10.93 11.18
C THR A 74 33.91 10.65 12.68
N GLY A 75 33.59 9.44 13.09
CA GLY A 75 33.71 9.01 14.50
C GLY A 75 32.47 9.29 15.36
N LEU A 76 31.42 9.89 14.79
CA LEU A 76 30.13 10.16 15.46
C LEU A 76 28.97 9.55 14.66
N GLU A 77 29.22 8.45 13.95
CA GLU A 77 28.21 7.83 13.12
C GLU A 77 27.09 7.21 13.95
N ILE A 78 25.86 7.65 13.70
CA ILE A 78 24.64 7.02 14.21
C ILE A 78 24.24 5.91 13.27
N ARG A 79 23.91 4.73 13.82
CA ARG A 79 23.31 3.65 13.02
C ARG A 79 21.92 4.08 12.56
N LYS A 80 21.77 4.27 11.25
CA LYS A 80 20.46 4.52 10.64
C LYS A 80 19.62 3.23 10.61
N ILE A 81 18.42 3.29 11.14
CA ILE A 81 17.50 2.15 11.28
C ILE A 81 16.21 2.52 10.60
N HIS A 82 15.81 1.71 9.62
CA HIS A 82 14.48 1.83 9.01
C HIS A 82 13.45 1.04 9.81
N THR A 83 12.31 1.64 10.09
CA THR A 83 11.24 1.03 10.90
C THR A 83 10.42 -0.02 10.14
N GLY A 84 10.47 -0.02 8.80
CA GLY A 84 9.69 -0.91 7.94
C GLY A 84 8.20 -0.58 7.86
N LEU A 85 7.78 0.54 8.44
CA LEU A 85 6.39 0.95 8.51
C LEU A 85 5.69 1.04 7.14
N PRO A 86 6.32 1.58 6.07
CA PRO A 86 5.68 1.67 4.75
C PRO A 86 5.18 0.33 4.22
N LYS A 87 5.99 -0.73 4.34
CA LYS A 87 5.61 -2.08 3.93
C LYS A 87 4.47 -2.66 4.76
N ILE A 88 4.51 -2.41 6.07
CA ILE A 88 3.47 -2.89 7.01
C ILE A 88 2.12 -2.27 6.66
N ILE A 89 2.07 -0.96 6.38
CA ILE A 89 0.85 -0.24 5.99
C ILE A 89 0.23 -0.87 4.72
N VAL A 90 1.04 -1.02 3.66
CA VAL A 90 0.56 -1.56 2.38
C VAL A 90 0.04 -2.99 2.53
N ASN A 91 0.82 -3.84 3.20
CA ASN A 91 0.44 -5.24 3.40
C ASN A 91 -0.86 -5.36 4.22
N MET A 92 -1.00 -4.55 5.27
CA MET A 92 -2.23 -4.57 6.09
C MET A 92 -3.44 -4.11 5.29
N LEU A 93 -3.32 -3.00 4.53
CA LEU A 93 -4.43 -2.51 3.70
C LEU A 93 -4.85 -3.52 2.63
N SER A 94 -3.89 -4.18 1.97
CA SER A 94 -4.22 -5.20 0.97
C SER A 94 -4.87 -6.44 1.59
N MET A 95 -4.42 -6.86 2.78
CA MET A 95 -5.04 -7.97 3.51
C MET A 95 -6.48 -7.64 3.91
N VAL A 96 -6.70 -6.49 4.54
CA VAL A 96 -8.05 -6.06 4.99
C VAL A 96 -9.05 -5.98 3.84
N VAL A 97 -8.60 -5.69 2.61
CA VAL A 97 -9.49 -5.66 1.44
C VAL A 97 -9.77 -7.06 0.91
N VAL A 98 -8.74 -7.88 0.76
CA VAL A 98 -8.87 -9.20 0.13
C VAL A 98 -9.53 -10.22 1.05
N ASP A 99 -9.27 -10.15 2.35
CA ASP A 99 -9.91 -11.05 3.33
C ASP A 99 -11.44 -10.88 3.39
N ASP A 100 -11.95 -9.70 3.00
CA ASP A 100 -13.37 -9.40 2.91
C ASP A 100 -13.95 -9.65 1.49
N MET A 101 -13.12 -10.04 0.51
CA MET A 101 -13.57 -10.33 -0.85
C MET A 101 -14.36 -11.64 -0.86
N GLN A 102 -15.60 -11.58 -1.33
CA GLN A 102 -16.45 -12.76 -1.44
C GLN A 102 -16.27 -13.45 -2.79
N ASP A 103 -16.76 -14.69 -2.88
CA ASP A 103 -16.78 -15.42 -4.14
C ASP A 103 -17.50 -14.62 -5.23
N VAL A 104 -16.95 -14.67 -6.44
CA VAL A 104 -17.57 -14.00 -7.60
C VAL A 104 -18.90 -14.66 -7.92
N GLU A 105 -19.96 -13.87 -7.92
CA GLU A 105 -21.30 -14.32 -8.26
C GLU A 105 -21.56 -14.26 -9.76
N PHE A 106 -22.18 -15.29 -10.30
CA PHE A 106 -22.55 -15.40 -11.72
C PHE A 106 -24.01 -15.80 -11.85
N THR A 107 -24.68 -15.27 -12.87
CA THR A 107 -26.05 -15.67 -13.20
C THR A 107 -26.12 -17.12 -13.73
N SER A 108 -25.04 -17.65 -14.31
CA SER A 108 -24.93 -18.97 -14.91
C SER A 108 -23.98 -19.88 -14.15
N GLU A 109 -24.44 -21.07 -13.74
CA GLU A 109 -23.59 -22.07 -13.09
C GLU A 109 -22.46 -22.59 -13.99
N ALA A 110 -22.65 -22.62 -15.30
CA ALA A 110 -21.58 -22.98 -16.23
C ALA A 110 -20.44 -21.93 -16.21
N ASN A 111 -20.77 -20.63 -16.17
CA ASN A 111 -19.80 -19.55 -16.07
C ASN A 111 -19.11 -19.58 -14.70
N LYS A 112 -19.84 -19.88 -13.63
CA LYS A 112 -19.28 -20.02 -12.29
C LYS A 112 -18.25 -21.15 -12.22
N SER A 113 -18.57 -22.32 -12.83
CA SER A 113 -17.64 -23.45 -12.89
C SER A 113 -16.39 -23.12 -13.70
N LEU A 114 -16.54 -22.53 -14.89
CA LEU A 114 -15.41 -22.09 -15.72
C LEU A 114 -14.54 -21.05 -15.02
N TRP A 115 -15.16 -20.06 -14.38
CA TRP A 115 -14.41 -19.05 -13.61
C TRP A 115 -13.59 -19.69 -12.49
N ARG A 116 -14.17 -20.64 -11.77
CA ARG A 116 -13.46 -21.36 -10.69
C ARG A 116 -12.16 -22.01 -11.19
N ASP A 117 -12.22 -22.63 -12.38
CA ASP A 117 -11.04 -23.24 -13.00
C ASP A 117 -10.00 -22.18 -13.39
N ILE A 118 -10.44 -21.08 -14.00
CA ILE A 118 -9.56 -19.96 -14.38
C ILE A 118 -8.95 -19.29 -13.13
N ALA A 119 -9.74 -19.01 -12.12
CA ALA A 119 -9.30 -18.38 -10.88
C ALA A 119 -8.27 -19.25 -10.15
N LYS A 120 -8.50 -20.56 -10.09
CA LYS A 120 -7.57 -21.51 -9.50
C LYS A 120 -6.24 -21.58 -10.25
N GLU A 121 -6.27 -21.63 -11.57
CA GLU A 121 -5.06 -21.66 -12.42
C GLU A 121 -4.21 -20.39 -12.23
N ASN A 122 -4.84 -19.25 -12.09
CA ASN A 122 -4.19 -17.95 -11.93
C ASN A 122 -3.91 -17.58 -10.47
N VAL A 123 -4.27 -18.40 -9.48
CA VAL A 123 -4.19 -18.07 -8.04
C VAL A 123 -4.77 -16.68 -7.78
N PHE A 124 -6.02 -16.49 -8.20
CA PHE A 124 -6.64 -15.18 -8.41
C PHE A 124 -6.65 -14.29 -7.16
N ASP A 125 -6.89 -14.83 -5.98
CA ASP A 125 -6.94 -14.06 -4.73
C ASP A 125 -5.57 -13.48 -4.38
N ASP A 126 -4.51 -14.28 -4.52
CA ASP A 126 -3.13 -13.81 -4.32
C ASP A 126 -2.73 -12.78 -5.37
N LEU A 127 -3.17 -12.97 -6.63
CA LEU A 127 -2.94 -12.00 -7.70
C LEU A 127 -3.63 -10.66 -7.41
N VAL A 128 -4.87 -10.66 -6.92
CA VAL A 128 -5.61 -9.45 -6.53
C VAL A 128 -4.91 -8.75 -5.36
N LYS A 129 -4.48 -9.51 -4.35
CA LYS A 129 -3.72 -8.99 -3.21
C LYS A 129 -2.42 -8.32 -3.64
N ASP A 130 -1.67 -8.97 -4.52
CA ASP A 130 -0.42 -8.44 -5.09
C ASP A 130 -0.68 -7.18 -5.93
N ALA A 131 -1.74 -7.18 -6.74
CA ALA A 131 -2.16 -6.02 -7.53
C ALA A 131 -2.53 -4.81 -6.66
N ILE A 132 -3.31 -5.01 -5.61
CA ILE A 132 -3.65 -3.95 -4.65
C ILE A 132 -2.39 -3.41 -3.99
N SER A 133 -1.52 -4.30 -3.47
CA SER A 133 -0.27 -3.90 -2.83
C SER A 133 0.59 -3.07 -3.79
N LYS A 134 0.83 -3.56 -5.00
CA LYS A 134 1.64 -2.87 -6.00
C LYS A 134 1.04 -1.51 -6.38
N ALA A 135 -0.26 -1.44 -6.67
CA ALA A 135 -0.90 -0.18 -7.04
C ALA A 135 -0.86 0.86 -5.90
N LEU A 136 -0.91 0.44 -4.62
CA LEU A 136 -0.81 1.33 -3.46
C LEU A 136 0.56 2.02 -3.37
N TYR A 137 1.66 1.28 -3.54
CA TYR A 137 2.97 1.89 -3.38
C TYR A 137 3.59 2.39 -4.68
N THR A 138 3.28 1.80 -5.85
CA THR A 138 3.80 2.30 -7.13
C THR A 138 2.96 3.38 -7.79
N SER A 139 1.75 3.63 -7.28
CA SER A 139 0.77 4.62 -7.72
C SER A 139 -0.40 4.07 -8.52
N ASP A 140 -0.15 3.18 -9.46
CA ASP A 140 -1.14 2.54 -10.32
C ASP A 140 -0.59 1.23 -10.91
N GLY A 141 -1.36 0.62 -11.79
CA GLY A 141 -0.97 -0.57 -12.54
C GLY A 141 -2.04 -1.00 -13.51
N ALA A 142 -1.82 -2.13 -14.16
CA ALA A 142 -2.84 -2.71 -15.03
C ALA A 142 -2.79 -4.24 -15.01
N PHE A 143 -3.97 -4.86 -15.03
CA PHE A 143 -4.11 -6.25 -15.36
C PHE A 143 -3.94 -6.45 -16.87
N LYS A 144 -3.24 -7.51 -17.23
CA LYS A 144 -3.03 -7.98 -18.59
C LYS A 144 -3.58 -9.38 -18.71
N ILE A 145 -4.33 -9.63 -19.76
CA ILE A 145 -4.84 -10.96 -20.10
C ILE A 145 -4.08 -11.46 -21.30
N SER A 146 -3.40 -12.59 -21.15
CA SER A 146 -2.63 -13.25 -22.18
C SER A 146 -3.21 -14.62 -22.50
N ILE A 147 -3.01 -15.07 -23.74
CA ILE A 147 -3.30 -16.42 -24.17
C ILE A 147 -1.99 -17.05 -24.63
N ASP A 148 -1.55 -18.08 -23.96
CA ASP A 148 -0.38 -18.87 -24.32
C ASP A 148 -0.70 -20.34 -24.14
N THR A 149 -1.06 -21.01 -25.23
CA THR A 149 -1.49 -22.42 -25.23
C THR A 149 -0.36 -23.40 -24.95
N ASP A 150 0.90 -22.95 -24.97
CA ASP A 150 2.04 -23.76 -24.57
C ASP A 150 2.17 -23.82 -23.04
N ILE A 151 1.60 -22.83 -22.33
CA ILE A 151 1.61 -22.74 -20.87
C ILE A 151 0.29 -23.25 -20.29
N SER A 152 -0.85 -22.70 -20.75
CA SER A 152 -2.18 -23.03 -20.24
C SER A 152 -3.24 -23.01 -21.34
N GLN A 153 -4.25 -23.88 -21.22
CA GLN A 153 -5.43 -23.85 -22.09
C GLN A 153 -6.46 -22.78 -21.65
N LEU A 154 -6.21 -22.12 -20.52
CA LEU A 154 -7.04 -21.06 -19.97
C LEU A 154 -6.34 -19.72 -20.12
N PRO A 155 -7.07 -18.59 -20.13
CA PRO A 155 -6.48 -17.26 -20.13
C PRO A 155 -5.57 -17.04 -18.90
N ILE A 156 -4.42 -16.45 -19.13
CA ILE A 156 -3.44 -16.10 -18.10
C ILE A 156 -3.66 -14.64 -17.70
N ILE A 157 -3.77 -14.39 -16.41
CA ILE A 157 -3.96 -13.05 -15.84
C ILE A 157 -2.67 -12.63 -15.14
N GLU A 158 -2.14 -11.48 -15.52
CA GLU A 158 -0.93 -10.91 -14.93
C GLU A 158 -1.20 -9.48 -14.44
N PHE A 159 -0.47 -9.00 -13.44
CA PHE A 159 -0.53 -7.60 -13.02
C PHE A 159 0.81 -6.91 -13.23
N PHE A 160 0.78 -5.79 -13.93
CA PHE A 160 1.93 -4.94 -14.22
C PHE A 160 1.86 -3.64 -13.42
N GLU A 161 2.91 -3.34 -12.71
CA GLU A 161 3.05 -2.14 -11.89
C GLU A 161 3.33 -0.89 -12.73
N ALA A 162 3.22 0.27 -12.13
CA ALA A 162 3.19 1.59 -12.74
C ALA A 162 4.32 1.91 -13.74
N ASP A 163 5.58 1.58 -13.43
CA ASP A 163 6.75 1.83 -14.30
C ASP A 163 6.89 0.83 -15.45
N ARG A 164 6.05 -0.20 -15.45
CA ARG A 164 5.99 -1.21 -16.51
C ARG A 164 4.81 -1.02 -17.45
N ILE A 165 4.02 0.05 -17.27
CA ILE A 165 2.89 0.39 -18.13
C ILE A 165 2.98 1.82 -18.63
N GLN A 166 2.51 2.04 -19.87
CA GLN A 166 2.27 3.34 -20.45
C GLN A 166 0.80 3.42 -20.89
N LEU A 167 0.21 4.60 -20.77
CA LEU A 167 -1.20 4.82 -21.04
C LEU A 167 -1.38 5.83 -22.18
N GLU A 168 -2.02 5.41 -23.26
CA GLU A 168 -2.47 6.31 -24.30
C GLU A 168 -3.91 6.75 -24.03
N ARG A 169 -4.14 8.07 -24.01
CA ARG A 169 -5.45 8.63 -23.70
C ARG A 169 -5.95 9.55 -24.81
N LYS A 170 -7.25 9.48 -25.07
CA LYS A 170 -7.97 10.46 -25.93
C LYS A 170 -9.17 10.99 -25.17
N ARG A 171 -9.25 12.31 -25.03
CA ARG A 171 -10.34 12.98 -24.28
C ARG A 171 -10.55 12.40 -22.88
N GLY A 172 -9.45 12.15 -22.14
CA GLY A 172 -9.46 11.59 -20.79
C GLY A 172 -9.75 10.08 -20.68
N ARG A 173 -10.04 9.38 -21.79
CA ARG A 173 -10.30 7.92 -21.80
C ARG A 173 -9.07 7.17 -22.27
N ILE A 174 -8.77 6.05 -21.62
CA ILE A 174 -7.72 5.13 -22.04
C ILE A 174 -8.16 4.48 -23.34
N VAL A 175 -7.32 4.58 -24.36
CA VAL A 175 -7.51 3.95 -25.68
C VAL A 175 -6.56 2.80 -25.89
N GLU A 176 -5.40 2.82 -25.21
CA GLU A 176 -4.39 1.78 -25.27
C GLU A 176 -3.63 1.70 -23.95
N ILE A 177 -3.31 0.48 -23.53
CA ILE A 177 -2.40 0.19 -22.42
C ILE A 177 -1.20 -0.53 -23.02
N ILE A 178 -0.01 0.00 -22.79
CA ILE A 178 1.24 -0.55 -23.32
C ILE A 178 2.01 -1.18 -22.17
N PHE A 179 2.25 -2.47 -22.26
CA PHE A 179 3.05 -3.21 -21.27
C PHE A 179 4.50 -3.29 -21.72
N LYS A 180 5.43 -3.00 -20.84
CA LYS A 180 6.86 -3.00 -21.07
C LYS A 180 7.53 -4.13 -20.30
N THR A 181 8.17 -5.06 -21.01
CA THR A 181 8.92 -6.16 -20.41
C THR A 181 10.36 -6.17 -20.90
N ALA A 182 11.31 -6.26 -19.99
CA ALA A 182 12.72 -6.35 -20.30
C ALA A 182 13.17 -7.82 -20.43
N TYR A 183 13.88 -8.14 -21.49
CA TYR A 183 14.47 -9.45 -21.74
C TYR A 183 15.95 -9.32 -21.99
N THR A 184 16.75 -10.17 -21.35
CA THR A 184 18.18 -10.26 -21.62
C THR A 184 18.47 -11.56 -22.39
N ILE A 185 18.88 -11.43 -23.66
CA ILE A 185 19.15 -12.55 -24.57
C ILE A 185 20.57 -12.40 -25.08
N LYS A 186 21.45 -13.37 -24.82
CA LYS A 186 22.86 -13.37 -25.26
C LYS A 186 23.56 -12.03 -24.99
N GLU A 187 23.48 -11.54 -23.72
CA GLU A 187 24.08 -10.27 -23.25
C GLU A 187 23.45 -8.97 -23.78
N HIS A 188 22.47 -9.07 -24.68
CA HIS A 188 21.73 -7.92 -25.18
C HIS A 188 20.41 -7.78 -24.42
N THR A 189 20.12 -6.55 -23.96
CA THR A 189 18.82 -6.23 -23.33
C THR A 189 17.88 -5.69 -24.38
N TYR A 190 16.72 -6.29 -24.47
CA TYR A 190 15.60 -5.86 -25.32
C TYR A 190 14.42 -5.50 -24.43
N TYR A 191 13.65 -4.53 -24.87
CA TYR A 191 12.38 -4.14 -24.28
C TYR A 191 11.26 -4.47 -25.24
N LEU A 192 10.40 -5.41 -24.85
CA LEU A 192 9.18 -5.73 -25.57
C LEU A 192 8.07 -4.80 -25.08
N TYR A 193 7.46 -4.09 -26.01
CA TYR A 193 6.27 -3.27 -25.79
C TYR A 193 5.08 -3.97 -26.43
N GLU A 194 4.08 -4.26 -25.60
CA GLU A 194 2.86 -4.93 -25.99
C GLU A 194 1.72 -3.92 -25.91
N HIS A 195 1.19 -3.52 -27.04
CA HIS A 195 0.18 -2.48 -27.22
C HIS A 195 -1.21 -3.09 -27.20
N TYR A 196 -1.89 -3.02 -26.07
CA TYR A 196 -3.22 -3.55 -25.87
C TYR A 196 -4.27 -2.46 -26.16
N GLY A 197 -4.92 -2.56 -27.30
CA GLY A 197 -6.03 -1.70 -27.67
C GLY A 197 -7.35 -2.46 -27.81
N LYS A 198 -8.39 -1.76 -28.20
CA LYS A 198 -9.71 -2.39 -28.44
C LYS A 198 -9.70 -3.15 -29.75
N GLY A 199 -9.75 -4.46 -29.68
CA GLY A 199 -9.75 -5.34 -30.85
C GLY A 199 -8.37 -5.69 -31.39
N TYR A 200 -7.28 -5.33 -30.71
CA TYR A 200 -5.93 -5.66 -31.17
C TYR A 200 -4.90 -5.75 -30.06
N ILE A 201 -3.83 -6.50 -30.33
CA ILE A 201 -2.55 -6.47 -29.62
C ILE A 201 -1.46 -6.32 -30.66
N ASN A 202 -0.65 -5.26 -30.56
CA ASN A 202 0.51 -5.05 -31.40
C ASN A 202 1.79 -5.15 -30.59
N TYR A 203 2.86 -5.65 -31.19
CA TYR A 203 4.15 -5.82 -30.55
C TYR A 203 5.18 -4.91 -31.15
N GLU A 204 5.99 -4.27 -30.31
CA GLU A 204 7.14 -3.47 -30.69
C GLU A 204 8.35 -3.90 -29.86
N LEU A 205 9.50 -4.11 -30.50
CA LEU A 205 10.74 -4.47 -29.85
C LEU A 205 11.75 -3.33 -29.95
N LYS A 206 12.32 -2.91 -28.80
CA LYS A 206 13.37 -1.90 -28.74
C LYS A 206 14.63 -2.46 -28.09
N ASN A 207 15.79 -2.00 -28.53
CA ASN A 207 17.05 -2.29 -27.85
C ASN A 207 17.25 -1.37 -26.62
N ARG A 208 18.34 -1.55 -25.90
CA ARG A 208 18.71 -0.73 -24.72
C ARG A 208 18.81 0.77 -25.03
N GLU A 209 19.13 1.13 -26.29
CA GLU A 209 19.25 2.52 -26.75
C GLU A 209 17.89 3.12 -27.14
N GLY A 210 16.79 2.35 -27.03
CA GLY A 210 15.45 2.79 -27.43
C GLY A 210 15.19 2.71 -28.95
N LYS A 211 16.11 2.15 -29.75
CA LYS A 211 15.92 1.97 -31.20
C LYS A 211 15.05 0.75 -31.47
N GLN A 212 14.13 0.88 -32.39
CA GLN A 212 13.27 -0.22 -32.83
C GLN A 212 14.10 -1.33 -33.49
N VAL A 213 13.78 -2.56 -33.15
CA VAL A 213 14.41 -3.78 -33.67
C VAL A 213 13.32 -4.61 -34.34
N ASP A 214 13.64 -5.22 -35.45
CA ASP A 214 12.70 -6.15 -36.10
C ASP A 214 12.49 -7.39 -35.20
N ILE A 215 11.26 -7.64 -34.83
CA ILE A 215 10.87 -8.76 -33.93
C ILE A 215 11.34 -10.10 -34.52
N ALA A 216 11.22 -10.26 -35.87
CA ALA A 216 11.62 -11.49 -36.55
C ALA A 216 13.15 -11.73 -36.54
N SER A 217 13.95 -10.69 -36.25
CA SER A 217 15.41 -10.78 -36.19
C SER A 217 15.94 -11.41 -34.92
N VAL A 218 15.11 -11.57 -33.88
CA VAL A 218 15.47 -12.15 -32.58
C VAL A 218 14.72 -13.46 -32.40
N ASP A 219 15.43 -14.57 -32.40
CA ASP A 219 14.87 -15.93 -32.36
C ASP A 219 13.79 -16.13 -31.29
N ALA A 220 13.99 -15.54 -30.11
CA ALA A 220 13.06 -15.67 -28.99
C ALA A 220 11.69 -14.98 -29.23
N PHE A 221 11.61 -14.06 -30.16
CA PHE A 221 10.40 -13.29 -30.49
C PHE A 221 9.87 -13.53 -31.91
N ALA A 222 10.59 -14.34 -32.70
CA ALA A 222 10.25 -14.57 -34.11
C ALA A 222 8.82 -15.14 -34.33
N GLY A 223 8.26 -15.78 -33.30
CA GLY A 223 6.88 -16.29 -33.30
C GLY A 223 5.79 -15.25 -32.97
N LEU A 224 6.16 -14.08 -32.43
CA LEU A 224 5.20 -13.05 -32.06
C LEU A 224 4.65 -12.36 -33.31
N LYS A 225 3.32 -12.30 -33.39
CA LYS A 225 2.61 -11.61 -34.48
C LYS A 225 1.52 -10.74 -33.88
N ASN A 226 1.29 -9.59 -34.50
CA ASN A 226 0.17 -8.74 -34.16
C ASN A 226 -1.15 -9.55 -34.24
N ILE A 227 -2.00 -9.38 -33.24
CA ILE A 227 -3.24 -10.09 -33.09
C ILE A 227 -4.39 -9.10 -33.24
N THR A 228 -5.42 -9.48 -33.98
CA THR A 228 -6.66 -8.71 -34.10
C THR A 228 -7.85 -9.64 -33.91
N TRP A 229 -8.92 -9.11 -33.33
CA TRP A 229 -10.18 -9.84 -33.17
C TRP A 229 -11.38 -8.94 -33.39
N ASP A 230 -12.50 -9.57 -33.74
CA ASP A 230 -13.76 -8.87 -33.87
C ASP A 230 -14.35 -8.60 -32.47
N GLY A 231 -14.45 -7.34 -32.11
CA GLY A 231 -14.98 -6.93 -30.81
C GLY A 231 -14.38 -5.61 -30.31
N ASN A 232 -15.18 -4.82 -29.64
CA ASN A 232 -14.77 -3.51 -29.10
C ASN A 232 -14.40 -3.63 -27.61
N PHE A 233 -13.54 -4.58 -27.27
CA PHE A 233 -13.03 -4.79 -25.91
C PHE A 233 -11.50 -4.84 -25.91
N MET A 234 -10.93 -4.58 -24.73
CA MET A 234 -9.48 -4.63 -24.49
C MET A 234 -9.20 -5.79 -23.56
N LEU A 235 -8.08 -6.49 -23.77
CA LEU A 235 -7.61 -7.56 -22.89
C LEU A 235 -6.68 -7.03 -21.78
N ALA A 236 -7.03 -5.88 -21.25
CA ALA A 236 -6.31 -5.23 -20.16
C ALA A 236 -7.23 -4.29 -19.39
N GLU A 237 -7.05 -4.21 -18.07
CA GLU A 237 -7.80 -3.31 -17.20
C GLU A 237 -6.86 -2.50 -16.30
N TYR A 238 -7.04 -1.18 -16.29
CA TYR A 238 -6.23 -0.22 -15.52
C TYR A 238 -6.78 -0.06 -14.11
N VAL A 239 -5.87 -0.06 -13.14
CA VAL A 239 -6.15 0.07 -11.71
C VAL A 239 -5.49 1.34 -11.16
N ARG A 240 -6.28 2.16 -10.47
CA ARG A 240 -5.81 3.38 -9.81
C ARG A 240 -6.70 3.73 -8.63
N PHE A 241 -6.14 3.77 -7.43
CA PHE A 241 -6.91 4.13 -6.22
C PHE A 241 -7.03 5.64 -6.03
N TYR A 242 -5.96 6.37 -6.24
CA TYR A 242 -5.91 7.82 -6.10
C TYR A 242 -5.40 8.46 -7.39
N ALA A 243 -5.99 9.58 -7.79
CA ALA A 243 -5.50 10.36 -8.92
C ALA A 243 -4.29 11.18 -8.50
N SER A 244 -3.26 11.25 -9.36
CA SER A 244 -2.09 12.07 -9.10
C SER A 244 -2.38 13.54 -9.42
N ASP A 245 -1.99 14.42 -8.49
CA ASP A 245 -1.98 15.87 -8.72
C ASP A 245 -0.73 16.32 -9.50
N LYS A 246 0.33 15.48 -9.52
CA LYS A 246 1.60 15.78 -10.15
C LYS A 246 1.68 15.24 -11.58
N PHE A 247 1.16 14.05 -11.82
CA PHE A 247 1.30 13.32 -13.08
C PHE A 247 -0.07 13.11 -13.72
N GLU A 248 -0.35 13.89 -14.76
CA GLU A 248 -1.66 13.86 -15.42
C GLU A 248 -2.00 12.46 -15.92
N GLY A 249 -3.22 12.01 -15.57
CA GLY A 249 -3.74 10.72 -16.00
C GLY A 249 -3.17 9.48 -15.29
N ARG A 250 -2.19 9.66 -14.38
CA ARG A 250 -1.59 8.58 -13.60
C ARG A 250 -2.16 8.51 -12.18
N GLY A 251 -1.77 7.47 -11.46
CA GLY A 251 -2.10 7.30 -10.05
C GLY A 251 -1.16 8.04 -9.11
N GLN A 252 -1.56 8.11 -7.84
CA GLN A 252 -0.75 8.62 -6.73
C GLN A 252 -0.51 7.50 -5.72
N SER A 253 0.75 7.35 -5.30
CA SER A 253 1.11 6.44 -4.22
C SER A 253 0.67 6.98 -2.86
N ILE A 254 0.30 6.09 -1.96
CA ILE A 254 0.05 6.47 -0.56
C ILE A 254 1.32 6.98 0.15
N PHE A 255 2.50 6.78 -0.45
CA PHE A 255 3.77 7.26 0.08
C PHE A 255 4.11 8.71 -0.35
N ASP A 256 3.54 9.21 -1.46
CA ASP A 256 3.97 10.47 -2.08
C ASP A 256 3.94 11.67 -1.14
N ALA A 257 2.95 11.77 -0.25
CA ALA A 257 2.85 12.86 0.74
C ALA A 257 3.38 12.47 2.13
N LYS A 258 4.03 11.31 2.28
CA LYS A 258 4.41 10.75 3.58
C LYS A 258 5.90 10.44 3.73
N ARG A 259 6.68 10.57 2.65
CA ARG A 259 8.11 10.22 2.66
C ARG A 259 8.89 10.97 3.74
N ASP A 260 8.64 12.27 3.89
CA ASP A 260 9.30 13.08 4.91
C ASP A 260 8.91 12.64 6.33
N ASN A 261 7.64 12.18 6.51
CA ASN A 261 7.20 11.64 7.79
C ASN A 261 7.88 10.30 8.10
N PHE A 262 8.06 9.43 7.09
CA PHE A 262 8.82 8.18 7.26
C PHE A 262 10.30 8.44 7.57
N ASP A 263 10.92 9.43 6.91
CA ASP A 263 12.29 9.86 7.19
C ASP A 263 12.44 10.35 8.63
N ALA A 264 11.52 11.20 9.09
CA ALA A 264 11.49 11.71 10.47
C ALA A 264 11.24 10.60 11.52
N LEU A 265 10.40 9.61 11.21
CA LEU A 265 10.18 8.46 12.10
C LEU A 265 11.45 7.61 12.24
N ASP A 266 12.13 7.34 11.13
CA ASP A 266 13.39 6.60 11.12
C ASP A 266 14.50 7.36 11.87
N GLU A 267 14.54 8.68 11.73
CA GLU A 267 15.43 9.57 12.50
C GLU A 267 15.14 9.46 14.00
N ALA A 268 13.89 9.64 14.41
CA ALA A 268 13.49 9.60 15.81
C ALA A 268 13.87 8.26 16.47
N TRP A 269 13.62 7.15 15.79
CA TRP A 269 13.98 5.83 16.27
C TRP A 269 15.49 5.62 16.33
N SER A 270 16.22 6.04 15.31
CA SER A 270 17.68 5.90 15.25
C SER A 270 18.38 6.71 16.33
N GLN A 271 17.93 7.96 16.55
CA GLN A 271 18.46 8.83 17.60
C GLN A 271 18.13 8.27 19.00
N TRP A 272 16.94 7.74 19.21
CA TRP A 272 16.58 7.11 20.49
C TRP A 272 17.46 5.89 20.78
N MET A 273 17.68 5.03 19.79
CA MET A 273 18.57 3.88 19.94
C MET A 273 20.02 4.30 20.23
N ASP A 274 20.48 5.41 19.66
CA ASP A 274 21.81 5.96 19.93
C ASP A 274 21.88 6.57 21.33
N ALA A 275 20.88 7.32 21.75
CA ALA A 275 20.80 7.88 23.11
C ALA A 275 20.82 6.77 24.19
N LEU A 276 20.14 5.65 23.95
CA LEU A 276 20.20 4.47 24.86
C LEU A 276 21.63 3.89 24.94
N ARG A 277 22.40 3.94 23.86
CA ARG A 277 23.81 3.50 23.87
C ARG A 277 24.70 4.54 24.55
N ALA A 278 24.47 5.82 24.25
CA ALA A 278 25.24 6.91 24.83
C ALA A 278 25.02 7.04 26.34
N GLY A 279 23.78 6.79 26.81
CA GLY A 279 23.39 6.85 28.22
C GLY A 279 23.85 5.68 29.06
N ARG A 280 24.51 4.67 28.49
CA ARG A 280 25.11 3.59 29.27
C ARG A 280 26.20 4.14 30.18
N THR A 281 26.27 3.64 31.37
CA THR A 281 27.34 3.96 32.33
C THR A 281 28.69 3.78 31.68
N LYS A 282 29.47 4.85 31.57
CA LYS A 282 30.84 4.85 31.06
C LYS A 282 31.80 4.92 32.23
N THR A 283 32.78 4.02 32.22
CA THR A 283 33.84 4.01 33.23
C THR A 283 35.12 4.49 32.57
N TYR A 284 35.63 5.61 33.04
CA TYR A 284 36.90 6.15 32.60
C TYR A 284 38.01 5.45 33.37
N ILE A 285 38.89 4.74 32.67
CA ILE A 285 39.98 3.97 33.28
C ILE A 285 41.31 4.34 32.70
N PRO A 286 42.39 4.39 33.51
CA PRO A 286 43.76 4.55 33.02
C PRO A 286 44.14 3.43 32.02
N GLU A 287 44.94 3.76 31.04
CA GLU A 287 45.37 2.83 29.98
C GLU A 287 45.98 1.53 30.49
N ASN A 288 46.70 1.58 31.60
CA ASN A 288 47.35 0.44 32.21
C ASN A 288 46.38 -0.61 32.78
N LEU A 289 45.10 -0.20 33.03
CA LEU A 289 44.06 -1.09 33.54
C LEU A 289 43.18 -1.71 32.44
N ILE A 290 43.36 -1.25 31.17
CA ILE A 290 42.59 -1.79 30.05
C ILE A 290 43.11 -3.22 29.73
N PRO A 291 42.20 -4.22 29.64
CA PRO A 291 42.58 -5.56 29.26
C PRO A 291 43.30 -5.59 27.90
N ARG A 292 44.36 -6.36 27.81
CA ARG A 292 45.06 -6.59 26.56
C ARG A 292 44.68 -7.96 25.99
N ASN A 293 44.60 -8.04 24.68
CA ASN A 293 44.43 -9.33 24.02
C ASN A 293 45.64 -10.23 24.35
N ALA A 294 45.39 -11.39 24.97
CA ALA A 294 46.42 -12.31 25.41
C ALA A 294 47.30 -12.85 24.25
N LYS A 295 46.81 -12.81 23.00
CA LYS A 295 47.54 -13.32 21.83
C LYS A 295 48.29 -12.22 21.08
N THR A 296 47.77 -10.99 21.00
CA THR A 296 48.37 -9.91 20.20
C THR A 296 49.07 -8.86 21.05
N GLY A 297 48.83 -8.83 22.36
CA GLY A 297 49.34 -7.78 23.26
C GLY A 297 48.67 -6.42 23.08
N GLU A 298 47.76 -6.26 22.10
CA GLU A 298 47.07 -5.02 21.82
C GLU A 298 45.98 -4.73 22.85
N LEU A 299 45.71 -3.46 23.12
CA LEU A 299 44.60 -3.04 23.96
C LEU A 299 43.28 -3.51 23.34
N THR A 300 42.44 -4.08 24.16
CA THR A 300 41.07 -4.44 23.72
C THR A 300 40.33 -3.17 23.33
N LYS A 301 40.02 -3.04 22.04
CA LYS A 301 39.20 -1.90 21.55
C LYS A 301 37.75 -2.06 21.99
N PRO A 302 37.14 -1.05 22.60
CA PRO A 302 35.73 -1.11 22.92
C PRO A 302 34.91 -1.27 21.65
N ASN A 303 33.96 -2.17 21.67
CA ASN A 303 32.98 -2.37 20.61
C ASN A 303 31.99 -1.19 20.63
N ALA A 304 31.52 -0.75 19.46
CA ALA A 304 30.47 0.30 19.36
C ALA A 304 29.20 -0.05 20.15
N PHE A 305 28.91 -1.32 20.37
CA PHE A 305 27.77 -1.79 21.17
C PHE A 305 28.08 -2.00 22.65
N ASP A 306 29.34 -2.02 23.06
CA ASP A 306 29.80 -2.24 24.44
C ASP A 306 30.86 -1.21 24.83
N ASN A 307 30.49 0.05 24.82
CA ASN A 307 31.38 1.18 25.08
C ASN A 307 31.39 1.51 26.60
N ARG A 308 31.72 0.51 27.44
CA ARG A 308 31.70 0.68 28.91
C ARG A 308 32.97 1.35 29.44
N PHE A 309 34.08 1.24 28.73
CA PHE A 309 35.37 1.73 29.20
C PHE A 309 35.96 2.74 28.23
N ILE A 310 36.30 3.92 28.74
CA ILE A 310 37.00 4.98 28.00
C ILE A 310 38.42 5.11 28.52
N LYS A 311 39.38 5.08 27.60
CA LYS A 311 40.79 5.25 27.90
C LYS A 311 41.06 6.71 28.32
N LEU A 312 41.64 6.92 29.49
CA LEU A 312 42.27 8.16 29.87
C LEU A 312 43.77 8.13 29.48
N ALA A 313 44.25 9.26 28.95
CA ALA A 313 45.66 9.42 28.71
C ALA A 313 46.44 9.26 30.04
N PRO A 314 47.68 8.76 30.03
CA PRO A 314 48.46 8.69 31.25
C PRO A 314 48.63 10.07 31.84
N ALA A 315 48.37 10.19 33.14
CA ALA A 315 48.53 11.45 33.88
C ALA A 315 49.95 11.99 33.72
N THR A 316 50.05 13.24 33.33
CA THR A 316 51.37 13.91 33.11
C THR A 316 51.92 14.52 34.39
N SER A 317 51.23 14.43 35.53
CA SER A 317 51.72 14.93 36.81
C SER A 317 51.53 13.91 37.94
N GLU A 318 52.46 13.85 38.85
CA GLU A 318 52.52 12.93 40.02
C GLU A 318 51.37 13.16 41.02
N THR A 319 50.55 14.22 40.84
CA THR A 319 49.42 14.56 41.71
C THR A 319 48.07 14.04 41.21
N ASP A 320 47.99 13.53 40.00
CA ASP A 320 46.75 13.02 39.45
C ASP A 320 46.66 11.49 39.64
N ASN A 321 46.23 11.09 40.85
CA ASN A 321 45.86 9.71 41.11
C ASN A 321 44.77 9.33 40.15
N GLY A 322 45.08 8.52 39.13
CA GLY A 322 44.13 8.02 38.12
C GLY A 322 42.87 7.49 38.78
N LYS A 323 41.91 8.34 39.02
CA LYS A 323 40.62 7.97 39.57
C LYS A 323 39.84 7.29 38.46
N ILE A 324 39.30 6.11 38.78
CA ILE A 324 38.27 5.48 37.99
C ILE A 324 37.01 6.37 38.20
N ASP A 325 36.58 7.02 37.18
CA ASP A 325 35.36 7.84 37.21
C ASP A 325 34.27 7.13 36.40
N THR A 326 33.07 7.19 36.92
CA THR A 326 31.92 6.53 36.30
C THR A 326 30.84 7.59 36.06
N GLU A 327 30.55 7.84 34.81
CA GLU A 327 29.56 8.80 34.38
C GLU A 327 28.38 8.11 33.72
N SER A 328 27.17 8.50 34.09
CA SER A 328 25.93 8.05 33.48
C SER A 328 25.07 9.27 33.13
N ALA A 329 24.89 9.52 31.85
CA ALA A 329 24.02 10.59 31.37
C ALA A 329 22.54 10.17 31.53
N PRO A 330 21.67 11.02 32.11
CA PRO A 330 20.25 10.73 32.17
C PRO A 330 19.65 10.69 30.75
N ILE A 331 18.90 9.65 30.45
CA ILE A 331 18.21 9.51 29.16
C ILE A 331 16.85 10.20 29.30
N GLN A 332 16.57 11.15 28.41
CA GLN A 332 15.29 11.86 28.34
C GLN A 332 14.23 10.99 27.61
N HIS A 333 13.91 9.84 28.20
CA HIS A 333 13.06 8.81 27.56
C HIS A 333 11.67 9.33 27.19
N GLU A 334 11.08 10.24 27.98
CA GLU A 334 9.75 10.81 27.72
C GLU A 334 9.75 11.67 26.43
N SER A 335 10.80 12.45 26.21
CA SER A 335 10.93 13.25 24.99
C SER A 335 11.08 12.38 23.76
N TYR A 336 11.91 11.33 23.81
CA TYR A 336 12.07 10.39 22.71
C TYR A 336 10.78 9.62 22.42
N LEU A 337 10.11 9.16 23.45
CA LEU A 337 8.83 8.44 23.31
C LEU A 337 7.76 9.35 22.68
N SER A 338 7.63 10.59 23.17
CA SER A 338 6.67 11.55 22.63
C SER A 338 6.95 11.89 21.18
N THR A 339 8.22 12.10 20.82
CA THR A 339 8.64 12.39 19.44
C THR A 339 8.33 11.19 18.52
N TYR A 340 8.68 9.97 18.96
CA TYR A 340 8.41 8.75 18.18
C TYR A 340 6.91 8.54 17.94
N ILE A 341 6.08 8.70 18.99
CA ILE A 341 4.62 8.56 18.88
C ILE A 341 4.06 9.61 17.91
N THR A 342 4.51 10.87 18.00
CA THR A 342 4.05 11.95 17.12
C THR A 342 4.47 11.69 15.67
N ALA A 343 5.70 11.27 15.42
CA ALA A 343 6.16 10.90 14.09
C ALA A 343 5.37 9.72 13.50
N LEU A 344 5.09 8.71 14.32
CA LEU A 344 4.27 7.57 13.95
C LEU A 344 2.84 8.00 13.58
N ASP A 345 2.21 8.83 14.41
CA ASP A 345 0.86 9.36 14.12
C ASP A 345 0.81 10.13 12.79
N LEU A 346 1.82 10.95 12.50
CA LEU A 346 1.92 11.67 11.22
C LEU A 346 2.10 10.74 10.02
N CYS A 347 2.81 9.63 10.17
CA CYS A 347 2.91 8.61 9.13
C CYS A 347 1.55 7.96 8.81
N LEU A 348 0.77 7.65 9.84
CA LEU A 348 -0.48 6.90 9.74
C LEU A 348 -1.70 7.77 9.43
N GLN A 349 -1.64 9.05 9.78
CA GLN A 349 -2.75 9.99 9.65
C GLN A 349 -3.32 10.01 8.22
N GLY A 350 -4.63 9.75 8.10
CA GLY A 350 -5.35 9.76 6.83
C GLY A 350 -5.15 8.52 5.95
N ILE A 351 -4.40 7.51 6.42
CA ILE A 351 -4.16 6.26 5.69
C ILE A 351 -4.76 5.07 6.46
N ILE A 352 -4.29 4.84 7.68
CA ILE A 352 -4.63 3.65 8.45
C ILE A 352 -4.62 3.97 9.96
N SER A 353 -5.49 3.31 10.70
CA SER A 353 -5.51 3.42 12.17
C SER A 353 -4.36 2.62 12.81
N PRO A 354 -3.73 3.13 13.88
CA PRO A 354 -2.77 2.36 14.66
C PRO A 354 -3.34 1.04 15.17
N SER A 355 -4.62 1.00 15.56
CA SER A 355 -5.31 -0.23 16.03
C SER A 355 -5.34 -1.31 14.96
N THR A 356 -5.56 -0.97 13.69
CA THR A 356 -5.52 -1.92 12.56
C THR A 356 -4.13 -2.55 12.39
N LEU A 357 -3.07 -1.83 12.76
CA LEU A 357 -1.70 -2.34 12.74
C LEU A 357 -1.32 -3.12 14.01
N GLY A 358 -2.24 -3.26 14.97
CA GLY A 358 -1.94 -3.86 16.28
C GLY A 358 -1.02 -2.99 17.15
N ILE A 359 -0.90 -1.70 16.85
CA ILE A 359 -0.08 -0.76 17.61
C ILE A 359 -0.95 -0.11 18.70
N ASP A 360 -0.72 -0.48 19.95
CA ASP A 360 -1.36 0.14 21.11
C ASP A 360 -0.60 1.42 21.51
N VAL A 361 -0.94 2.54 20.88
CA VAL A 361 -0.21 3.80 21.10
C VAL A 361 -0.53 4.45 22.44
N LYS A 362 -1.66 4.17 23.06
CA LYS A 362 -1.99 4.48 24.49
C LYS A 362 -3.26 3.76 24.95
N LYS A 363 -3.19 3.13 26.08
CA LYS A 363 -4.36 2.65 26.88
C LYS A 363 -5.27 3.76 27.44
N LEU A 364 -5.12 5.01 26.99
CA LEU A 364 -5.79 6.19 27.54
C LEU A 364 -6.88 6.78 26.65
N ASP A 365 -7.03 6.31 25.42
CA ASP A 365 -8.12 6.79 24.55
C ASP A 365 -9.40 6.03 24.92
N ASN A 366 -10.48 6.78 25.08
CA ASN A 366 -11.81 6.20 25.26
C ASN A 366 -12.26 5.52 23.95
N ALA A 367 -13.24 4.62 24.04
CA ALA A 367 -13.74 3.85 22.89
C ALA A 367 -14.22 4.72 21.72
N GLU A 368 -14.63 5.95 21.99
CA GLU A 368 -15.09 6.92 20.99
C GLU A 368 -13.93 7.49 20.18
N ALA A 369 -12.80 7.81 20.81
CA ALA A 369 -11.58 8.25 20.12
C ALA A 369 -10.96 7.13 19.27
N GLN A 370 -11.06 5.88 19.71
CA GLN A 370 -10.62 4.72 18.90
C GLN A 370 -11.49 4.56 17.64
N ARG A 371 -12.82 4.64 17.77
CA ARG A 371 -13.74 4.59 16.63
C ARG A 371 -13.49 5.70 15.60
N GLU A 372 -13.20 6.92 16.07
CA GLU A 372 -12.84 8.03 15.15
C GLU A 372 -11.52 7.77 14.40
N LYS A 373 -10.53 7.17 15.06
CA LYS A 373 -9.27 6.78 14.39
C LYS A 373 -9.47 5.65 13.39
N GLU A 374 -10.34 4.69 13.66
CA GLU A 374 -10.69 3.59 12.76
C GLU A 374 -11.34 4.06 11.45
N LYS A 375 -12.02 5.20 11.46
CA LYS A 375 -12.61 5.79 10.25
C LYS A 375 -11.57 6.04 9.14
N ALA A 376 -10.32 6.34 9.46
CA ALA A 376 -9.28 6.50 8.44
C ALA A 376 -9.06 5.21 7.65
N THR A 377 -8.98 4.07 8.35
CA THR A 377 -8.87 2.75 7.70
C THR A 377 -10.09 2.44 6.84
N LEU A 378 -11.29 2.72 7.35
CA LEU A 378 -12.55 2.51 6.62
C LEU A 378 -12.61 3.31 5.32
N TYR A 379 -12.25 4.59 5.35
CA TYR A 379 -12.25 5.43 4.14
C TYR A 379 -11.22 4.98 3.12
N THR A 380 -10.01 4.64 3.56
CA THR A 380 -8.96 4.12 2.67
C THR A 380 -9.39 2.79 2.05
N ARG A 381 -9.91 1.86 2.87
CA ARG A 381 -10.46 0.59 2.40
C ARG A 381 -11.58 0.80 1.39
N GLN A 382 -12.54 1.67 1.71
CA GLN A 382 -13.69 1.95 0.82
C GLN A 382 -13.23 2.49 -0.54
N THR A 383 -12.19 3.32 -0.57
CA THR A 383 -11.62 3.82 -1.84
C THR A 383 -11.06 2.67 -2.67
N ILE A 384 -10.33 1.75 -2.04
CA ILE A 384 -9.77 0.57 -2.72
C ILE A 384 -10.89 -0.36 -3.21
N VAL A 385 -11.85 -0.67 -2.33
CA VAL A 385 -13.00 -1.54 -2.64
C VAL A 385 -13.80 -0.98 -3.82
N THR A 386 -14.13 0.31 -3.81
CA THR A 386 -14.89 0.95 -4.90
C THR A 386 -14.19 0.81 -6.24
N GLU A 387 -12.87 0.98 -6.29
CA GLU A 387 -12.11 0.79 -7.53
C GLU A 387 -12.06 -0.70 -7.92
N MET A 388 -11.86 -1.62 -6.98
CA MET A 388 -11.82 -3.05 -7.27
C MET A 388 -13.19 -3.58 -7.73
N GLN A 389 -14.30 -3.10 -7.16
CA GLN A 389 -15.67 -3.40 -7.62
C GLN A 389 -15.93 -2.93 -9.05
N ARG A 390 -15.24 -1.89 -9.52
CA ARG A 390 -15.28 -1.44 -10.92
C ARG A 390 -14.40 -2.29 -11.81
N VAL A 391 -13.18 -2.61 -11.37
CA VAL A 391 -12.14 -3.26 -12.18
C VAL A 391 -12.36 -4.76 -12.32
N LEU A 392 -12.68 -5.45 -11.22
CA LEU A 392 -12.74 -6.92 -11.24
C LEU A 392 -13.85 -7.47 -12.16
N PRO A 393 -15.09 -6.94 -12.16
CA PRO A 393 -16.09 -7.39 -13.14
C PRO A 393 -15.69 -7.12 -14.58
N ALA A 394 -15.03 -5.99 -14.86
CA ALA A 394 -14.53 -5.67 -16.20
C ALA A 394 -13.39 -6.60 -16.62
N LEU A 395 -12.47 -6.92 -15.72
CA LEU A 395 -11.40 -7.89 -15.91
C LEU A 395 -11.96 -9.28 -16.21
N ILE A 396 -12.90 -9.75 -15.37
CA ILE A 396 -13.55 -11.06 -15.54
C ILE A 396 -14.24 -11.13 -16.90
N GLN A 397 -14.98 -10.09 -17.27
CA GLN A 397 -15.61 -10.01 -18.59
C GLN A 397 -14.59 -10.13 -19.73
N ALA A 398 -13.45 -9.43 -19.62
CA ALA A 398 -12.39 -9.50 -20.63
C ALA A 398 -11.74 -10.89 -20.68
N VAL A 399 -11.59 -11.57 -19.54
CA VAL A 399 -11.12 -12.97 -19.47
C VAL A 399 -12.07 -13.92 -20.19
N PHE A 400 -13.38 -13.76 -19.98
CA PHE A 400 -14.37 -14.56 -20.71
C PHE A 400 -14.33 -14.30 -22.20
N TYR A 401 -14.18 -13.06 -22.64
CA TYR A 401 -14.00 -12.75 -24.05
C TYR A 401 -12.73 -13.38 -24.65
N ALA A 402 -11.61 -13.36 -23.88
CA ALA A 402 -10.39 -14.06 -24.28
C ALA A 402 -10.64 -15.57 -24.45
N TYR A 403 -11.30 -16.20 -23.50
CA TYR A 403 -11.65 -17.63 -23.53
C TYR A 403 -12.58 -17.96 -24.71
N GLN A 404 -13.63 -17.17 -24.92
CA GLN A 404 -14.58 -17.35 -26.02
C GLN A 404 -13.88 -17.19 -27.39
N THR A 405 -12.99 -16.18 -27.52
CA THR A 405 -12.22 -15.96 -28.74
C THR A 405 -11.28 -17.13 -29.03
N LEU A 406 -10.56 -17.64 -28.01
CA LEU A 406 -9.67 -18.79 -28.12
C LEU A 406 -10.42 -20.03 -28.61
N ASN A 407 -11.60 -20.28 -28.07
CA ASN A 407 -12.42 -21.45 -28.37
C ASN A 407 -13.38 -21.27 -29.57
N LYS A 408 -13.26 -20.11 -30.28
CA LYS A 408 -14.14 -19.77 -31.42
C LYS A 408 -15.63 -19.80 -31.08
N MET A 409 -15.96 -19.42 -29.86
CA MET A 409 -17.35 -19.33 -29.36
C MET A 409 -17.93 -17.95 -29.69
N PRO A 410 -19.24 -17.77 -29.73
CA PRO A 410 -19.89 -16.48 -29.81
C PRO A 410 -19.45 -15.60 -28.64
N LEU A 411 -19.23 -14.31 -28.89
CA LEU A 411 -18.90 -13.34 -27.83
C LEU A 411 -20.19 -12.99 -27.08
N GLU A 412 -20.32 -13.50 -25.87
CA GLU A 412 -21.45 -13.24 -24.98
C GLU A 412 -20.98 -12.47 -23.76
N LYS A 413 -21.79 -11.46 -23.38
CA LYS A 413 -21.55 -10.74 -22.14
C LYS A 413 -21.86 -11.64 -20.95
N VAL A 414 -20.91 -11.75 -20.04
CA VAL A 414 -21.07 -12.49 -18.79
C VAL A 414 -21.40 -11.50 -17.68
N GLU A 415 -22.54 -11.69 -17.04
CA GLU A 415 -22.90 -10.89 -15.87
C GLU A 415 -22.28 -11.54 -14.64
N CYS A 416 -21.43 -10.79 -13.97
CA CYS A 416 -20.78 -11.17 -12.72
C CYS A 416 -20.77 -9.99 -11.76
N ASP A 417 -20.79 -10.30 -10.47
CA ASP A 417 -20.64 -9.31 -9.40
C ASP A 417 -19.55 -9.74 -8.43
N VAL A 418 -18.80 -8.76 -7.92
CA VAL A 418 -17.73 -8.97 -6.93
C VAL A 418 -18.07 -8.11 -5.72
N THR A 419 -18.45 -8.77 -4.65
CA THR A 419 -18.83 -8.15 -3.41
C THR A 419 -17.70 -8.24 -2.39
N PHE A 420 -17.63 -7.25 -1.50
CA PHE A 420 -16.71 -7.22 -0.38
C PHE A 420 -17.54 -7.10 0.88
N GLY A 421 -17.26 -7.93 1.86
CA GLY A 421 -17.92 -7.90 3.16
C GLY A 421 -17.75 -6.56 3.87
N GLU A 422 -18.54 -6.32 4.88
CA GLU A 422 -18.39 -5.13 5.72
C GLU A 422 -17.13 -5.25 6.58
N TYR A 423 -16.29 -4.22 6.55
CA TYR A 423 -15.13 -4.13 7.44
C TYR A 423 -15.62 -3.96 8.89
N ALA A 424 -15.15 -4.87 9.74
CA ALA A 424 -15.54 -4.94 11.14
C ALA A 424 -17.04 -5.16 11.34
N ASN A 425 -17.51 -6.38 11.11
CA ASN A 425 -18.65 -6.84 11.88
C ASN A 425 -18.34 -6.56 13.36
N PRO A 426 -19.15 -5.71 14.04
CA PRO A 426 -18.96 -5.51 15.46
C PRO A 426 -18.96 -6.90 16.12
N SER A 427 -18.09 -7.12 17.13
CA SER A 427 -18.08 -8.39 17.83
C SER A 427 -19.51 -8.78 18.19
N PHE A 428 -19.85 -10.05 18.15
CA PHE A 428 -21.21 -10.51 18.46
C PHE A 428 -21.72 -9.91 19.77
N GLU A 429 -20.84 -9.72 20.78
CA GLU A 429 -21.16 -9.02 22.04
C GLU A 429 -21.58 -7.56 21.81
N SER A 430 -20.89 -6.84 20.92
CA SER A 430 -21.23 -5.43 20.59
C SER A 430 -22.52 -5.33 19.77
N GLN A 431 -22.77 -6.30 18.89
CA GLN A 431 -24.04 -6.40 18.15
C GLN A 431 -25.19 -6.68 19.14
N VAL A 432 -25.04 -7.66 20.03
CA VAL A 432 -26.02 -8.00 21.06
C VAL A 432 -26.32 -6.78 21.96
N GLU A 433 -25.30 -6.04 22.35
CA GLU A 433 -25.48 -4.82 23.16
C GLU A 433 -26.24 -3.74 22.40
N THR A 434 -25.91 -3.50 21.15
CA THR A 434 -26.55 -2.47 20.29
C THR A 434 -28.00 -2.85 19.98
N VAL A 435 -28.24 -4.07 19.53
CA VAL A 435 -29.57 -4.62 19.25
C VAL A 435 -30.41 -4.69 20.52
N GLY A 436 -29.80 -5.11 21.64
CA GLY A 436 -30.46 -5.15 22.94
C GLY A 436 -30.91 -3.75 23.41
N LYS A 437 -30.08 -2.72 23.24
CA LYS A 437 -30.46 -1.32 23.52
C LYS A 437 -31.58 -0.82 22.60
N ALA A 438 -31.48 -1.08 21.30
CA ALA A 438 -32.50 -0.69 20.30
C ALA A 438 -33.84 -1.36 20.60
N LYS A 439 -33.85 -2.64 20.97
CA LYS A 439 -35.03 -3.38 21.39
C LYS A 439 -35.63 -2.82 22.68
N THR A 440 -34.80 -2.52 23.68
CA THR A 440 -35.25 -1.96 24.97
C THR A 440 -35.86 -0.57 24.80
N GLN A 441 -35.37 0.22 23.83
CA GLN A 441 -35.91 1.53 23.50
C GLN A 441 -37.13 1.46 22.58
N GLY A 442 -37.57 0.27 22.18
CA GLY A 442 -38.76 0.10 21.30
C GLY A 442 -38.54 0.52 19.85
N ILE A 443 -37.27 0.64 19.40
CA ILE A 443 -36.91 1.04 18.04
C ILE A 443 -36.85 -0.16 17.11
N MET A 444 -36.60 -1.37 17.65
CA MET A 444 -36.37 -2.58 16.86
C MET A 444 -37.34 -3.71 17.27
N SER A 445 -37.94 -4.37 16.28
CA SER A 445 -38.80 -5.56 16.49
C SER A 445 -37.98 -6.81 16.82
N ILE A 446 -38.65 -7.90 17.26
CA ILE A 446 -37.98 -9.18 17.51
C ILE A 446 -37.43 -9.75 16.21
N GLU A 447 -38.21 -9.66 15.13
CA GLU A 447 -37.84 -10.13 13.81
C GLU A 447 -36.58 -9.42 13.32
N ALA A 448 -36.58 -8.08 13.36
CA ALA A 448 -35.44 -7.28 12.97
C ALA A 448 -34.21 -7.55 13.85
N SER A 449 -34.41 -7.81 15.15
CA SER A 449 -33.32 -8.14 16.07
C SER A 449 -32.67 -9.48 15.76
N VAL A 450 -33.46 -10.50 15.39
CA VAL A 450 -32.95 -11.82 15.00
C VAL A 450 -32.26 -11.73 13.64
N ASP A 451 -32.82 -10.98 12.71
CA ASP A 451 -32.22 -10.82 11.38
C ASP A 451 -30.87 -10.08 11.46
N GLU A 452 -30.76 -9.01 12.23
CA GLU A 452 -29.53 -8.25 12.46
C GLU A 452 -28.42 -9.07 13.16
N LEU A 453 -28.80 -9.93 14.15
CA LEU A 453 -27.83 -10.73 14.88
C LEU A 453 -27.38 -11.99 14.16
N TYR A 454 -28.21 -12.58 13.34
CA TYR A 454 -27.99 -13.89 12.72
C TYR A 454 -28.10 -13.89 11.20
N GLY A 455 -28.23 -12.73 10.55
CA GLY A 455 -28.55 -12.55 9.14
C GLY A 455 -27.87 -13.54 8.20
N ASP A 456 -26.54 -13.52 8.16
CA ASP A 456 -25.74 -14.36 7.24
C ASP A 456 -25.33 -15.72 7.84
N SER A 457 -25.49 -15.91 9.16
CA SER A 457 -25.02 -17.13 9.84
C SER A 457 -26.07 -18.23 9.95
N ARG A 458 -27.35 -17.92 9.71
CA ARG A 458 -28.49 -18.83 9.84
C ARG A 458 -29.49 -18.67 8.69
N ASP A 459 -30.13 -19.77 8.28
CA ASP A 459 -31.15 -19.78 7.25
C ASP A 459 -32.47 -19.15 7.71
N ASP A 460 -33.30 -18.78 6.76
CA ASP A 460 -34.58 -18.11 7.02
C ASP A 460 -35.58 -18.97 7.82
N GLU A 461 -35.49 -20.31 7.74
CA GLU A 461 -36.33 -21.22 8.50
C GLU A 461 -35.93 -21.18 9.98
N TRP A 462 -34.66 -21.26 10.29
CA TRP A 462 -34.19 -21.13 11.65
C TRP A 462 -34.53 -19.78 12.28
N LYS A 463 -34.36 -18.66 11.52
CA LYS A 463 -34.72 -17.32 11.97
C LYS A 463 -36.21 -17.21 12.36
N LYS A 464 -37.11 -17.79 11.53
CA LYS A 464 -38.56 -17.83 11.85
C LYS A 464 -38.86 -18.63 13.10
N GLU A 465 -38.21 -19.78 13.27
CA GLU A 465 -38.36 -20.57 14.48
C GLU A 465 -37.86 -19.83 15.74
N GLU A 466 -36.73 -19.14 15.65
CA GLU A 466 -36.18 -18.37 16.76
C GLU A 466 -37.04 -17.17 17.13
N VAL A 467 -37.57 -16.45 16.15
CA VAL A 467 -38.58 -15.39 16.37
C VAL A 467 -39.81 -15.95 17.10
N ALA A 468 -40.30 -17.11 16.67
CA ALA A 468 -41.46 -17.74 17.31
C ALA A 468 -41.16 -18.13 18.77
N ARG A 469 -39.96 -18.67 19.05
CA ARG A 469 -39.51 -19.01 20.41
C ARG A 469 -39.42 -17.76 21.29
N LEU A 470 -38.78 -16.71 20.81
CA LEU A 470 -38.62 -15.46 21.54
C LEU A 470 -39.95 -14.78 21.83
N LYS A 471 -40.91 -14.82 20.87
CA LYS A 471 -42.28 -14.34 21.10
C LYS A 471 -42.99 -15.13 22.17
N ALA A 472 -42.90 -16.48 22.13
CA ALA A 472 -43.50 -17.36 23.13
C ALA A 472 -42.91 -17.14 24.56
N GLU A 473 -41.59 -16.99 24.66
CA GLU A 473 -40.92 -16.72 25.95
C GLU A 473 -41.31 -15.35 26.54
N GLN A 474 -41.57 -14.35 25.67
CA GLN A 474 -42.00 -13.02 26.11
C GLN A 474 -43.51 -12.90 26.31
N GLY A 475 -44.29 -14.01 26.13
CA GLY A 475 -45.73 -14.00 26.31
C GLY A 475 -46.50 -13.18 25.28
N ILE A 476 -45.89 -12.91 24.10
CA ILE A 476 -46.54 -12.19 23.01
C ILE A 476 -47.40 -13.20 22.25
N VAL A 477 -48.70 -13.14 22.47
CA VAL A 477 -49.67 -13.96 21.74
C VAL A 477 -49.98 -13.22 20.44
N GLU A 478 -49.83 -13.89 19.29
CA GLU A 478 -50.36 -13.38 18.02
C GLU A 478 -51.89 -13.32 18.14
N VAL A 479 -52.45 -12.13 18.13
CA VAL A 479 -53.87 -11.93 18.03
C VAL A 479 -54.27 -12.22 16.58
N GLY A 480 -54.76 -13.43 16.32
CA GLY A 480 -55.32 -13.76 15.00
C GLY A 480 -56.42 -12.78 14.67
N GLU A 481 -56.46 -12.31 13.41
CA GLU A 481 -57.56 -11.47 12.93
C GLU A 481 -58.86 -12.17 13.25
N PRO A 482 -59.85 -11.47 13.85
CA PRO A 482 -61.14 -12.04 14.12
C PRO A 482 -61.81 -12.41 12.77
N ALA A 483 -62.11 -13.69 12.58
CA ALA A 483 -62.86 -14.14 11.42
C ALA A 483 -64.18 -13.35 11.38
N LEU A 484 -64.36 -12.53 10.36
CA LEU A 484 -65.61 -11.88 10.05
C LEU A 484 -66.64 -13.00 9.70
N ASN A 485 -67.47 -13.38 10.67
CA ASN A 485 -68.61 -14.23 10.43
C ASN A 485 -69.65 -13.42 9.59
N THR A 486 -69.68 -13.68 8.30
CA THR A 486 -70.67 -13.14 7.36
C THR A 486 -71.92 -14.05 7.25
N ASP A 487 -72.45 -14.60 8.33
CA ASP A 487 -73.73 -15.26 8.34
C ASP A 487 -74.71 -14.45 9.15
N LEU A 488 -75.33 -13.45 8.50
CA LEU A 488 -76.59 -12.88 8.94
C LEU A 488 -77.72 -13.63 8.19
N PRO A 489 -78.65 -14.33 8.87
CA PRO A 489 -79.80 -14.89 8.21
C PRO A 489 -80.80 -13.76 7.89
N MET A 490 -81.35 -13.81 6.65
CA MET A 490 -82.49 -12.96 6.21
C MET A 490 -83.75 -13.27 6.97
#